data_a1417a7fe885c18ff275c79ea92a19ab
#
_entry.id   a1417a7fe885c18ff275c79ea92a19ab
#
_cell.length_a   1.000
_cell.length_b   1.000
_cell.length_c   1.000
_cell.angle_alpha   90.00
_cell.angle_beta   90.00
_cell.angle_gamma   90.00
#
_symmetry.space_group_name_H-M   'P 1'
#
loop_
_entity.id
_entity.type
_entity.pdbx_description
1 polymer ?
#
loop_
_entity_poly.entity_id
_entity_poly.type
_entity_poly.pdbx_seq_one_letter_code
_entity_poly.pdbx_strand_id
1 'polypeptide(L)'
;MKFLYRIYYRLIRWLTRPSLSGQEYLNTDDHIVYVQAQRALTDLFILDLAITDSDHPSPLDALEFGDWQLQRRTFALHRPVAGRMTMQTYSKRMLRLVDAPEAIKQKIVIVPFIVFWGRSLAPRGSWLHTLTSENREFTGRLKRTLSLLVNRRDIHVRFGKPAALAELANLDKGRDIAIRRLSLIHI
;
A
#
# COMPACT_ATOMS: atom_id res chain seq x y z
N MET A 1 -3.99 21.23 -2.94
CA MET A 1 -4.01 19.74 -2.92
C MET A 1 -4.08 19.14 -1.53
N LYS A 2 -3.36 19.68 -0.50
CA LYS A 2 -3.37 19.15 0.88
C LYS A 2 -4.76 19.19 1.55
N PHE A 3 -5.61 20.17 1.22
CA PHE A 3 -6.96 20.34 1.79
C PHE A 3 -7.93 19.24 1.34
N LEU A 4 -8.02 18.97 0.03
CA LEU A 4 -8.85 17.88 -0.51
C LEU A 4 -8.45 16.50 0.02
N TYR A 5 -7.14 16.30 0.19
CA TYR A 5 -6.58 15.09 0.77
C TYR A 5 -7.04 14.88 2.23
N ARG A 6 -7.08 15.97 3.00
CA ARG A 6 -7.52 15.96 4.42
C ARG A 6 -9.02 15.69 4.54
N ILE A 7 -9.83 16.28 3.63
CA ILE A 7 -11.28 16.01 3.58
C ILE A 7 -11.55 14.55 3.22
N TYR A 8 -10.85 14.04 2.20
CA TYR A 8 -11.01 12.66 1.76
C TYR A 8 -10.61 11.65 2.86
N TYR A 9 -9.54 11.91 3.58
CA TYR A 9 -9.11 11.12 4.72
C TYR A 9 -10.14 11.13 5.86
N ARG A 10 -10.70 12.30 6.21
CA ARG A 10 -11.76 12.42 7.22
C ARG A 10 -13.03 11.66 6.81
N LEU A 11 -13.39 11.73 5.54
CA LEU A 11 -14.53 11.00 4.99
C LEU A 11 -14.33 9.48 5.12
N ILE A 12 -13.16 8.99 4.75
CA ILE A 12 -12.83 7.56 4.91
C ILE A 12 -12.89 7.16 6.38
N ARG A 13 -12.29 7.93 7.28
CA ARG A 13 -12.29 7.66 8.72
C ARG A 13 -13.70 7.60 9.30
N TRP A 14 -14.60 8.47 8.85
CA TRP A 14 -15.99 8.46 9.29
C TRP A 14 -16.79 7.28 8.72
N LEU A 15 -16.45 6.86 7.50
CA LEU A 15 -17.18 5.83 6.77
C LEU A 15 -16.75 4.40 7.10
N THR A 16 -15.52 4.18 7.56
CA THR A 16 -14.94 2.83 7.61
C THR A 16 -14.42 2.47 8.98
N ARG A 17 -14.57 1.19 9.33
CA ARG A 17 -13.91 0.55 10.48
C ARG A 17 -13.22 -0.70 9.95
N PRO A 18 -12.00 -0.59 9.42
CA PRO A 18 -11.31 -1.74 8.88
C PRO A 18 -10.95 -2.74 9.99
N SER A 19 -11.10 -4.02 9.69
CA SER A 19 -10.60 -5.10 10.51
C SER A 19 -9.18 -5.49 10.07
N LEU A 20 -8.38 -6.04 10.99
CA LEU A 20 -6.99 -6.42 10.75
C LEU A 20 -6.78 -7.92 10.92
N SER A 21 -5.84 -8.47 10.15
CA SER A 21 -5.26 -9.80 10.37
C SER A 21 -3.77 -9.81 10.02
N GLY A 22 -3.02 -10.70 10.67
CA GLY A 22 -1.58 -10.78 10.49
C GLY A 22 -0.82 -9.69 11.26
N GLN A 23 -1.41 -9.12 12.32
CA GLN A 23 -0.77 -8.10 13.17
C GLN A 23 0.50 -8.63 13.84
N GLU A 24 0.59 -9.93 14.07
CA GLU A 24 1.78 -10.60 14.58
C GLU A 24 3.02 -10.32 13.73
N TYR A 25 2.86 -10.03 12.46
CA TYR A 25 3.95 -9.69 11.53
C TYR A 25 4.46 -8.25 11.68
N LEU A 26 3.78 -7.42 12.46
CA LEU A 26 4.21 -6.05 12.77
C LEU A 26 5.01 -5.96 14.08
N ASN A 27 5.04 -7.04 14.87
CA ASN A 27 5.78 -7.10 16.12
C ASN A 27 7.27 -7.33 15.83
N THR A 28 7.98 -6.25 15.57
CA THR A 28 9.42 -6.26 15.28
C THR A 28 10.07 -5.01 15.86
N ASP A 29 11.31 -5.13 16.30
CA ASP A 29 12.13 -3.99 16.74
C ASP A 29 12.68 -3.18 15.56
N ASP A 30 12.60 -3.75 14.34
CA ASP A 30 13.06 -3.11 13.13
C ASP A 30 12.06 -2.09 12.57
N HIS A 31 12.56 -1.22 11.71
CA HIS A 31 11.73 -0.21 11.07
C HIS A 31 10.89 -0.80 9.94
N ILE A 32 9.57 -0.75 10.10
CA ILE A 32 8.63 -1.29 9.12
C ILE A 32 8.49 -0.35 7.92
N VAL A 33 8.54 -0.94 6.73
CA VAL A 33 8.13 -0.31 5.46
C VAL A 33 7.09 -1.18 4.79
N TYR A 34 5.92 -0.61 4.56
CA TYR A 34 4.78 -1.32 3.98
C TYR A 34 4.88 -1.38 2.46
N VAL A 35 4.52 -2.52 1.86
CA VAL A 35 4.47 -2.68 0.41
C VAL A 35 3.09 -3.09 -0.05
N GLN A 36 2.61 -2.42 -1.10
CA GLN A 36 1.35 -2.74 -1.78
C GLN A 36 1.63 -3.17 -3.23
N ALA A 37 0.85 -4.11 -3.76
CA ALA A 37 1.01 -4.58 -5.12
C ALA A 37 0.79 -3.45 -6.14
N GLN A 38 -0.29 -2.69 -6.00
CA GLN A 38 -0.62 -1.56 -6.88
C GLN A 38 -0.74 -0.27 -6.07
N ARG A 39 -0.36 0.85 -6.68
CA ARG A 39 -0.52 2.16 -6.06
C ARG A 39 -2.00 2.53 -5.93
N ALA A 40 -2.53 2.45 -4.73
CA ALA A 40 -3.87 2.88 -4.37
C ALA A 40 -3.82 3.79 -3.13
N LEU A 41 -4.21 5.06 -3.29
CA LEU A 41 -4.23 6.00 -2.16
C LEU A 41 -5.28 5.63 -1.12
N THR A 42 -6.40 5.07 -1.57
CA THR A 42 -7.47 4.63 -0.69
C THR A 42 -7.03 3.50 0.22
N ASP A 43 -6.31 2.51 -0.34
CA ASP A 43 -5.78 1.37 0.43
C ASP A 43 -4.77 1.84 1.47
N LEU A 44 -3.95 2.85 1.10
CA LEU A 44 -3.00 3.46 2.02
C LEU A 44 -3.69 4.16 3.20
N PHE A 45 -4.80 4.87 2.95
CA PHE A 45 -5.59 5.50 4.02
C PHE A 45 -6.31 4.49 4.90
N ILE A 46 -6.81 3.41 4.31
CA ILE A 46 -7.41 2.31 5.06
C ILE A 46 -6.36 1.65 5.96
N LEU A 47 -5.15 1.41 5.45
CA LEU A 47 -4.05 0.89 6.26
C LEU A 47 -3.74 1.83 7.42
N ASP A 48 -3.55 3.12 7.15
CA ASP A 48 -3.24 4.13 8.16
C ASP A 48 -4.31 4.18 9.26
N LEU A 49 -5.59 4.17 8.88
CA LEU A 49 -6.71 4.10 9.81
C LEU A 49 -6.74 2.81 10.62
N ALA A 50 -6.42 1.70 9.97
CA ALA A 50 -6.45 0.38 10.60
C ALA A 50 -5.41 0.24 11.71
N ILE A 51 -4.25 0.91 11.56
CA ILE A 51 -3.16 0.87 12.55
C ILE A 51 -3.12 2.10 13.47
N THR A 52 -4.04 3.07 13.30
CA THR A 52 -4.05 4.31 14.12
C THR A 52 -4.20 4.02 15.61
N ASP A 53 -4.90 2.96 15.97
CA ASP A 53 -5.14 2.58 17.37
C ASP A 53 -4.09 1.56 17.89
N SER A 54 -3.02 1.33 17.13
CA SER A 54 -1.91 0.44 17.48
C SER A 54 -0.59 1.21 17.58
N ASP A 55 0.38 0.68 18.31
CA ASP A 55 1.71 1.29 18.45
C ASP A 55 2.60 1.16 17.21
N HIS A 56 2.01 0.78 16.07
CA HIS A 56 2.75 0.60 14.83
C HIS A 56 2.90 1.90 14.05
N PRO A 57 4.02 2.10 13.35
CA PRO A 57 4.29 3.35 12.64
C PRO A 57 3.33 3.54 11.46
N SER A 58 2.84 4.79 11.27
CA SER A 58 1.98 5.13 10.13
C SER A 58 2.70 4.93 8.79
N PRO A 59 2.03 4.36 7.78
CA PRO A 59 2.57 4.25 6.42
C PRO A 59 2.79 5.62 5.76
N LEU A 60 2.19 6.68 6.32
CA LEU A 60 2.30 8.06 5.85
C LEU A 60 3.51 8.79 6.41
N ASP A 61 4.08 8.28 7.50
CA ASP A 61 5.23 8.88 8.17
C ASP A 61 6.51 8.74 7.36
N ALA A 62 7.42 9.68 7.56
CA ALA A 62 8.77 9.56 7.04
C ALA A 62 9.58 8.55 7.84
N LEU A 63 10.57 7.96 7.21
CA LEU A 63 11.60 7.14 7.85
C LEU A 63 12.94 7.82 7.61
N GLU A 64 13.64 8.15 8.68
CA GLU A 64 14.87 8.95 8.66
C GLU A 64 16.01 8.24 9.38
N PHE A 65 17.18 8.20 8.73
CA PHE A 65 18.44 7.68 9.28
C PHE A 65 19.57 8.64 8.90
N GLY A 66 19.84 9.65 9.76
CA GLY A 66 20.80 10.69 9.46
C GLY A 66 20.49 11.37 8.12
N ASP A 67 21.41 11.29 7.17
CA ASP A 67 21.25 11.93 5.84
C ASP A 67 20.34 11.14 4.88
N TRP A 68 20.00 9.89 5.23
CA TRP A 68 19.11 9.07 4.42
C TRP A 68 17.68 9.17 4.93
N GLN A 69 16.74 9.45 4.03
CA GLN A 69 15.32 9.53 4.38
C GLN A 69 14.42 8.92 3.32
N LEU A 70 13.32 8.34 3.77
CA LEU A 70 12.21 7.88 2.95
C LEU A 70 10.98 8.71 3.31
N GLN A 71 10.43 9.45 2.38
CA GLN A 71 9.30 10.39 2.63
C GLN A 71 8.04 9.75 3.19
N ARG A 72 7.87 8.45 3.03
CA ARG A 72 6.76 7.65 3.57
C ARG A 72 7.22 6.22 3.74
N ARG A 73 6.77 5.58 4.79
CA ARG A 73 7.02 4.15 5.09
C ARG A 73 6.20 3.22 4.20
N THR A 74 6.03 3.58 2.91
CA THR A 74 5.29 2.75 1.96
C THR A 74 5.76 2.94 0.53
N PHE A 75 5.71 1.87 -0.25
CA PHE A 75 5.88 1.92 -1.69
C PHE A 75 4.92 0.94 -2.38
N ALA A 76 4.75 1.11 -3.70
CA ALA A 76 3.98 0.20 -4.53
C ALA A 76 4.89 -0.48 -5.55
N LEU A 77 4.65 -1.76 -5.80
CA LEU A 77 5.41 -2.54 -6.78
C LEU A 77 5.10 -2.07 -8.21
N HIS A 78 3.82 -1.88 -8.49
CA HIS A 78 3.37 -1.47 -9.82
C HIS A 78 2.75 -0.07 -9.79
N ARG A 79 3.09 0.73 -10.80
CA ARG A 79 2.49 2.03 -11.02
C ARG A 79 1.69 1.98 -12.31
N PRO A 80 0.36 2.13 -12.27
CA PRO A 80 -0.42 2.25 -13.50
C PRO A 80 0.00 3.54 -14.21
N VAL A 81 0.47 3.43 -15.44
CA VAL A 81 0.73 4.57 -16.32
C VAL A 81 -0.36 4.57 -17.38
N ALA A 82 -1.21 5.62 -17.38
CA ALA A 82 -2.22 5.91 -18.41
C ALA A 82 -3.06 4.68 -18.84
N GLY A 83 -3.63 3.95 -17.89
CA GLY A 83 -4.53 2.83 -18.19
C GLY A 83 -3.86 1.55 -18.71
N ARG A 84 -2.56 1.54 -18.93
CA ARG A 84 -1.77 0.36 -19.29
C ARG A 84 -0.92 -0.05 -18.09
N MET A 85 -0.99 -1.32 -17.73
CA MET A 85 -0.02 -1.94 -16.83
C MET A 85 1.32 -2.07 -17.58
N THR A 86 2.13 -1.04 -17.56
CA THR A 86 3.52 -1.19 -17.99
C THR A 86 4.31 -1.78 -16.83
N MET A 87 4.79 -2.98 -17.00
CA MET A 87 5.52 -3.78 -16.01
C MET A 87 6.84 -3.16 -15.52
N GLN A 88 7.20 -1.95 -15.94
CA GLN A 88 8.59 -1.51 -15.84
C GLN A 88 8.84 -0.16 -15.17
N THR A 89 7.85 0.51 -14.60
CA THR A 89 8.15 1.74 -13.86
C THR A 89 8.20 1.45 -12.36
N TYR A 90 9.37 1.09 -11.89
CA TYR A 90 9.61 0.92 -10.46
C TYR A 90 9.39 2.23 -9.70
N SER A 91 8.84 2.12 -8.51
CA SER A 91 8.63 3.26 -7.63
C SER A 91 9.97 3.88 -7.25
N LYS A 92 10.09 5.22 -7.32
CA LYS A 92 11.30 5.94 -6.85
C LYS A 92 11.68 5.58 -5.41
N ARG A 93 10.70 5.27 -4.56
CA ARG A 93 10.94 4.84 -3.17
C ARG A 93 11.52 3.44 -3.10
N MET A 94 11.04 2.52 -3.95
CA MET A 94 11.63 1.19 -4.06
C MET A 94 13.10 1.26 -4.47
N LEU A 95 13.42 2.07 -5.50
CA LEU A 95 14.80 2.27 -5.92
C LEU A 95 15.65 2.86 -4.78
N ARG A 96 15.12 3.83 -4.03
CA ARG A 96 15.81 4.42 -2.89
C ARG A 96 16.07 3.42 -1.75
N LEU A 97 15.18 2.44 -1.55
CA LEU A 97 15.39 1.34 -0.61
C LEU A 97 16.48 0.37 -1.08
N VAL A 98 16.48 0.03 -2.38
CA VAL A 98 17.53 -0.81 -2.97
C VAL A 98 18.91 -0.14 -2.88
N ASP A 99 18.97 1.16 -3.11
CA ASP A 99 20.20 1.97 -3.08
C ASP A 99 20.57 2.45 -1.64
N ALA A 100 19.85 2.02 -0.60
CA ALA A 100 20.16 2.37 0.78
C ALA A 100 21.50 1.75 1.23
N PRO A 101 22.24 2.42 2.12
CA PRO A 101 23.42 1.83 2.77
C PRO A 101 23.08 0.51 3.48
N GLU A 102 24.02 -0.43 3.48
CA GLU A 102 23.81 -1.78 4.05
C GLU A 102 23.42 -1.72 5.53
N ALA A 103 24.05 -0.85 6.31
CA ALA A 103 23.72 -0.63 7.72
C ALA A 103 22.25 -0.16 7.94
N ILE A 104 21.64 0.51 6.95
CA ILE A 104 20.26 0.91 6.98
C ILE A 104 19.34 -0.24 6.56
N LYS A 105 19.74 -1.00 5.52
CA LYS A 105 18.97 -2.15 5.05
C LYS A 105 18.76 -3.21 6.14
N GLN A 106 19.76 -3.41 7.00
CA GLN A 106 19.70 -4.34 8.12
C GLN A 106 18.66 -3.96 9.18
N LYS A 107 18.27 -2.68 9.24
CA LYS A 107 17.30 -2.15 10.21
C LYS A 107 15.89 -2.00 9.63
N ILE A 108 15.66 -2.44 8.40
CA ILE A 108 14.37 -2.27 7.72
C ILE A 108 13.77 -3.63 7.39
N VAL A 109 12.50 -3.77 7.75
CA VAL A 109 11.67 -4.93 7.39
C VAL A 109 10.55 -4.48 6.45
N ILE A 110 10.38 -5.22 5.36
CA ILE A 110 9.32 -5.02 4.39
C ILE A 110 8.12 -5.88 4.75
N VAL A 111 6.98 -5.25 4.98
CA VAL A 111 5.72 -5.93 5.29
C VAL A 111 4.73 -5.73 4.16
N PRO A 112 4.38 -6.79 3.41
CA PRO A 112 3.35 -6.71 2.40
C PRO A 112 1.97 -6.59 3.04
N PHE A 113 1.07 -5.82 2.41
CA PHE A 113 -0.31 -5.73 2.84
C PHE A 113 -1.27 -5.70 1.66
N ILE A 114 -2.48 -6.17 1.90
CA ILE A 114 -3.59 -6.12 0.96
C ILE A 114 -4.86 -5.64 1.66
N VAL A 115 -5.65 -4.85 0.95
CA VAL A 115 -6.96 -4.39 1.42
C VAL A 115 -8.05 -5.13 0.65
N PHE A 116 -8.86 -5.89 1.37
CA PHE A 116 -10.05 -6.53 0.84
C PHE A 116 -11.25 -5.61 1.01
N TRP A 117 -11.95 -5.37 -0.07
CA TRP A 117 -13.08 -4.43 -0.17
C TRP A 117 -14.41 -5.15 -0.12
N GLY A 118 -14.66 -6.02 0.82
CA GLY A 118 -15.94 -6.69 1.00
C GLY A 118 -16.54 -7.31 -0.28
N ARG A 119 -17.82 -7.60 -0.25
CA ARG A 119 -18.53 -8.19 -1.40
C ARG A 119 -18.61 -7.20 -2.57
N SER A 120 -18.36 -7.70 -3.77
CA SER A 120 -18.60 -6.97 -5.03
C SER A 120 -20.04 -6.46 -5.06
N LEU A 121 -20.23 -5.16 -5.23
CA LEU A 121 -21.50 -4.45 -5.20
C LEU A 121 -22.45 -4.72 -6.35
N ALA A 122 -22.11 -5.58 -7.27
CA ALA A 122 -22.94 -5.82 -8.42
C ALA A 122 -23.66 -7.17 -8.35
N PRO A 123 -24.91 -7.23 -7.88
CA PRO A 123 -25.83 -8.20 -8.42
C PRO A 123 -25.94 -7.90 -9.93
N ARG A 124 -25.68 -8.91 -10.76
CA ARG A 124 -25.91 -8.81 -12.22
C ARG A 124 -27.33 -8.28 -12.44
N GLY A 125 -27.48 -7.11 -13.07
CA GLY A 125 -28.78 -6.51 -13.37
C GLY A 125 -29.13 -5.23 -12.58
N SER A 126 -28.28 -4.73 -11.68
CA SER A 126 -28.53 -3.47 -10.98
C SER A 126 -28.14 -2.27 -11.84
N TRP A 127 -28.96 -1.18 -11.76
CA TRP A 127 -28.70 0.12 -12.40
C TRP A 127 -27.29 0.69 -12.06
N LEU A 128 -26.74 0.30 -10.91
CA LEU A 128 -25.36 0.59 -10.50
C LEU A 128 -24.32 -0.06 -11.43
N HIS A 129 -24.63 -1.18 -12.07
CA HIS A 129 -23.75 -1.82 -13.05
C HIS A 129 -23.65 -0.97 -14.33
N THR A 130 -24.74 -0.33 -14.75
CA THR A 130 -24.75 0.54 -15.94
C THR A 130 -23.94 1.81 -15.71
N LEU A 131 -24.03 2.42 -14.52
CA LEU A 131 -23.21 3.58 -14.14
C LEU A 131 -21.72 3.27 -14.01
N THR A 132 -21.37 2.00 -13.76
CA THR A 132 -19.95 1.60 -13.58
C THR A 132 -19.33 1.02 -14.85
N SER A 133 -20.12 0.70 -15.89
CA SER A 133 -19.62 0.04 -17.11
C SER A 133 -19.23 1.03 -18.22
N GLU A 134 -19.81 2.23 -18.28
CA GLU A 134 -19.67 3.10 -19.45
C GLU A 134 -18.46 4.04 -19.48
N ASN A 135 -17.69 4.22 -18.38
CA ASN A 135 -16.53 5.12 -18.38
C ASN A 135 -15.30 4.49 -17.74
N ARG A 136 -14.44 3.91 -18.55
CA ARG A 136 -13.21 3.21 -18.11
C ARG A 136 -12.16 4.08 -17.42
N GLU A 137 -12.12 5.39 -17.64
CA GLU A 137 -11.03 6.25 -17.13
C GLU A 137 -11.32 6.89 -15.78
N PHE A 138 -12.58 7.23 -15.48
CA PHE A 138 -12.97 7.78 -14.16
C PHE A 138 -13.25 6.70 -13.12
N THR A 139 -13.37 5.47 -13.52
CA THR A 139 -13.96 4.35 -12.76
C THR A 139 -13.14 3.91 -11.55
N GLY A 140 -11.83 4.03 -11.56
CA GLY A 140 -11.00 3.44 -10.49
C GLY A 140 -11.16 4.11 -9.12
N ARG A 141 -11.16 5.44 -9.07
CA ARG A 141 -11.24 6.21 -7.81
C ARG A 141 -12.68 6.33 -7.33
N LEU A 142 -13.60 6.67 -8.23
CA LEU A 142 -15.01 6.84 -7.91
C LEU A 142 -15.66 5.51 -7.49
N LYS A 143 -15.34 4.42 -8.19
CA LYS A 143 -15.81 3.06 -7.87
C LYS A 143 -15.32 2.62 -6.49
N ARG A 144 -14.06 2.89 -6.14
CA ARG A 144 -13.54 2.60 -4.80
C ARG A 144 -14.19 3.46 -3.72
N THR A 145 -14.44 4.74 -3.99
CA THR A 145 -15.15 5.63 -3.05
C THR A 145 -16.60 5.20 -2.89
N LEU A 146 -17.26 4.77 -3.96
CA LEU A 146 -18.64 4.26 -3.91
C LEU A 146 -18.68 2.89 -3.19
N SER A 147 -17.67 2.05 -3.41
CA SER A 147 -17.51 0.78 -2.65
C SER A 147 -17.31 1.03 -1.16
N LEU A 148 -16.65 2.12 -0.76
CA LEU A 148 -16.55 2.55 0.64
C LEU A 148 -17.92 2.86 1.25
N LEU A 149 -18.79 3.55 0.51
CA LEU A 149 -20.13 3.92 0.98
C LEU A 149 -21.03 2.70 1.25
N VAL A 150 -20.89 1.66 0.45
CA VAL A 150 -21.73 0.47 0.54
C VAL A 150 -21.15 -0.61 1.45
N ASN A 151 -19.83 -0.79 1.45
CA ASN A 151 -19.13 -1.83 2.24
C ASN A 151 -18.48 -1.28 3.52
N ARG A 152 -19.13 -0.34 4.18
CA ARG A 152 -18.62 0.37 5.38
C ARG A 152 -17.96 -0.51 6.44
N ARG A 153 -18.43 -1.75 6.62
CA ARG A 153 -18.04 -2.67 7.71
C ARG A 153 -17.23 -3.87 7.24
N ASP A 154 -17.13 -4.10 5.93
CA ASP A 154 -16.53 -5.32 5.37
C ASP A 154 -15.14 -5.03 4.76
N ILE A 155 -14.44 -4.03 5.28
CA ILE A 155 -13.07 -3.74 4.84
C ILE A 155 -12.12 -4.49 5.76
N HIS A 156 -11.26 -5.31 5.15
CA HIS A 156 -10.29 -6.09 5.87
C HIS A 156 -8.88 -5.82 5.33
N VAL A 157 -7.96 -5.50 6.24
CA VAL A 157 -6.53 -5.35 5.92
C VAL A 157 -5.80 -6.59 6.42
N ARG A 158 -5.10 -7.24 5.52
CA ARG A 158 -4.28 -8.40 5.85
C ARG A 158 -2.81 -8.07 5.61
N PHE A 159 -1.99 -8.34 6.61
CA PHE A 159 -0.53 -8.31 6.50
C PHE A 159 -0.01 -9.67 6.08
N GLY A 160 1.00 -9.66 5.21
CA GLY A 160 1.72 -10.85 4.83
C GLY A 160 3.03 -10.99 5.60
N LYS A 161 3.72 -12.10 5.39
CA LYS A 161 4.97 -12.43 6.08
C LYS A 161 6.03 -11.34 5.84
N PRO A 162 6.65 -10.82 6.91
CA PRO A 162 7.72 -9.83 6.79
C PRO A 162 8.97 -10.42 6.15
N ALA A 163 9.74 -9.59 5.48
CA ALA A 163 11.02 -9.97 4.90
C ALA A 163 12.06 -8.87 5.15
N ALA A 164 13.27 -9.24 5.57
CA ALA A 164 14.35 -8.30 5.79
C ALA A 164 14.77 -7.63 4.47
N LEU A 165 14.91 -6.29 4.49
CA LEU A 165 15.33 -5.56 3.29
C LEU A 165 16.74 -5.97 2.85
N ALA A 166 17.65 -6.27 3.79
CA ALA A 166 19.01 -6.72 3.50
C ALA A 166 19.03 -8.01 2.67
N GLU A 167 18.12 -8.96 2.96
CA GLU A 167 18.02 -10.20 2.19
C GLU A 167 17.47 -9.98 0.77
N LEU A 168 16.49 -9.09 0.65
CA LEU A 168 15.81 -8.79 -0.62
C LEU A 168 16.65 -7.91 -1.54
N ALA A 169 17.29 -6.90 -0.96
CA ALA A 169 18.05 -5.87 -1.68
C ALA A 169 19.57 -6.11 -1.61
N ASN A 170 20.00 -7.39 -1.47
CA ASN A 170 21.40 -7.72 -1.52
C ASN A 170 21.96 -7.42 -2.93
N LEU A 171 22.91 -6.48 -3.00
CA LEU A 171 23.51 -6.01 -4.24
C LEU A 171 24.62 -6.92 -4.75
N ASP A 172 25.11 -7.89 -3.97
CA ASP A 172 26.15 -8.85 -4.38
C ASP A 172 25.73 -9.65 -5.62
N LYS A 173 24.43 -9.83 -5.82
CA LYS A 173 23.84 -10.50 -6.99
C LYS A 173 23.41 -9.56 -8.11
N GLY A 174 23.70 -8.27 -7.97
CA GLY A 174 23.34 -7.22 -8.93
C GLY A 174 22.01 -6.51 -8.62
N ARG A 175 21.98 -5.22 -8.95
CA ARG A 175 20.84 -4.32 -8.68
C ARG A 175 19.52 -4.80 -9.29
N ASP A 176 19.56 -5.32 -10.52
CA ASP A 176 18.37 -5.82 -11.22
C ASP A 176 17.75 -7.04 -10.54
N ILE A 177 18.58 -7.89 -9.95
CA ILE A 177 18.12 -9.05 -9.18
C ILE A 177 17.47 -8.60 -7.87
N ALA A 178 18.04 -7.63 -7.18
CA ALA A 178 17.46 -7.05 -5.96
C ALA A 178 16.08 -6.43 -6.26
N ILE A 179 15.96 -5.66 -7.35
CA ILE A 179 14.70 -5.09 -7.81
C ILE A 179 13.67 -6.18 -8.11
N ARG A 180 14.07 -7.24 -8.83
CA ARG A 180 13.19 -8.38 -9.13
C ARG A 180 12.72 -9.10 -7.88
N ARG A 181 13.58 -9.34 -6.89
CA ARG A 181 13.20 -9.96 -5.61
C ARG A 181 12.19 -9.13 -4.86
N LEU A 182 12.42 -7.80 -4.74
CA LEU A 182 11.46 -6.89 -4.15
C LEU A 182 10.13 -6.87 -4.90
N SER A 183 10.13 -7.03 -6.23
CA SER A 183 8.90 -7.08 -7.02
C SER A 183 8.15 -8.41 -6.89
N LEU A 184 8.80 -9.45 -6.41
CA LEU A 184 8.21 -10.79 -6.20
C LEU A 184 7.67 -11.00 -4.78
N ILE A 185 7.71 -9.99 -3.90
CA ILE A 185 7.01 -10.03 -2.61
C ILE A 185 5.51 -10.02 -2.91
N HIS A 186 4.99 -11.18 -3.24
CA HIS A 186 3.56 -11.39 -3.44
C HIS A 186 2.92 -11.83 -2.13
N ILE A 187 1.75 -11.32 -1.96
CA ILE A 187 0.83 -11.61 -0.86
C ILE A 187 0.07 -12.87 -1.22
#